data_4a912b8b865521c69e6074f37f5d629c
#
_entry.id   4a912b8b865521c69e6074f37f5d629c
#
_cell.length_a   1.000
_cell.length_b   1.000
_cell.length_c   1.000
_cell.angle_alpha   90.00
_cell.angle_beta   90.00
_cell.angle_gamma   90.00
#
_symmetry.space_group_name_H-M   'P 1'
#
loop_
_entity.id
_entity.type
_entity.pdbx_description
1 polymer ?
#
loop_
_entity_poly.entity_id
_entity_poly.type
_entity_poly.pdbx_seq_one_letter_code
_entity_poly.pdbx_strand_id
1 'polypeptide(L)'
;DMMNENWILGAPDLNGDSIVAGVDSIGGYALYYASRASMPNAGLTANGHIYLSFSGYTETADNGTQVFRHIYVTRSTDGGLTWEDPVDVTPHDIWNGAQECVFGSMNDIVDDKIRIIYQRDFEPGLAVRGDEDLVNNNDIVYLEIDTAGLFSGGPPPNNLAEINNSIKFNLYPNPTKETATIELYSSENTNAEIKIVNILGEIVYRSNLNLNTGINLKNISVKNFKSGIYFINTVIDQNTVSKKLIIN
;
A
#
# COMPACT_ATOMS: atom_id res chain seq x y z
N ASP A 1 -8.99 27.13 -1.55
CA ASP A 1 -9.07 26.75 -2.96
C ASP A 1 -8.07 25.62 -3.22
N MET A 2 -8.55 24.39 -3.37
CA MET A 2 -7.68 23.24 -3.69
C MET A 2 -7.16 23.28 -5.13
N MET A 3 -7.33 24.40 -5.79
CA MET A 3 -6.77 24.69 -7.10
C MET A 3 -5.48 25.47 -6.92
N ASN A 4 -4.49 24.83 -6.29
CA ASN A 4 -3.14 25.34 -6.40
C ASN A 4 -2.61 25.05 -7.80
N GLU A 5 -1.60 25.78 -8.24
CA GLU A 5 -1.00 25.66 -9.57
C GLU A 5 -0.59 24.24 -9.96
N ASN A 6 -0.38 23.38 -8.97
CA ASN A 6 0.03 21.98 -9.13
C ASN A 6 -1.13 20.97 -9.10
N TRP A 7 -2.41 21.43 -9.09
CA TRP A 7 -3.58 20.55 -9.05
C TRP A 7 -4.54 20.84 -10.18
N ILE A 8 -4.42 20.12 -11.25
CA ILE A 8 -5.30 20.24 -12.41
C ILE A 8 -6.38 19.19 -12.33
N LEU A 9 -7.64 19.64 -12.30
CA LEU A 9 -8.81 18.77 -12.34
C LEU A 9 -8.84 17.69 -11.25
N GLY A 10 -8.19 17.94 -10.11
CA GLY A 10 -8.17 17.02 -8.97
C GLY A 10 -7.16 15.88 -9.11
N ALA A 11 -6.14 16.06 -9.89
CA ALA A 11 -4.97 15.19 -9.99
C ALA A 11 -3.70 16.06 -9.88
N PRO A 12 -2.59 15.52 -9.35
CA PRO A 12 -1.35 16.28 -9.26
C PRO A 12 -0.73 16.48 -10.64
N ASP A 13 -0.25 17.68 -10.86
CA ASP A 13 0.68 18.02 -11.93
C ASP A 13 2.09 17.97 -11.33
N LEU A 14 2.78 16.85 -11.53
CA LEU A 14 4.06 16.59 -10.88
C LEU A 14 5.23 17.27 -11.57
N ASN A 15 5.09 17.63 -12.84
CA ASN A 15 6.13 18.27 -13.63
C ASN A 15 5.90 19.77 -13.86
N GLY A 16 4.71 20.29 -13.54
CA GLY A 16 4.36 21.70 -13.62
C GLY A 16 4.07 22.19 -15.05
N ASP A 17 3.72 21.29 -15.97
CA ASP A 17 3.45 21.63 -17.38
C ASP A 17 1.99 21.98 -17.67
N SER A 18 1.15 21.95 -16.66
CA SER A 18 -0.30 22.16 -16.72
C SER A 18 -1.07 21.05 -17.45
N ILE A 19 -0.45 19.90 -17.64
CA ILE A 19 -1.06 18.69 -18.22
C ILE A 19 -0.78 17.54 -17.26
N VAL A 20 -1.82 16.84 -16.84
CA VAL A 20 -1.64 15.58 -16.07
C VAL A 20 -1.40 14.47 -17.09
N ALA A 21 -0.15 14.11 -17.32
CA ALA A 21 0.23 13.04 -18.24
C ALA A 21 -0.44 11.72 -17.83
N GLY A 22 -0.79 10.92 -18.82
CA GLY A 22 -1.56 9.70 -18.58
C GLY A 22 -3.07 9.96 -18.50
N VAL A 23 -3.51 11.04 -17.89
CA VAL A 23 -4.94 11.39 -17.81
C VAL A 23 -5.45 11.93 -19.14
N ASP A 24 -4.62 12.69 -19.89
CA ASP A 24 -5.00 13.26 -21.18
C ASP A 24 -4.62 12.38 -22.37
N SER A 25 -3.58 11.54 -22.23
CA SER A 25 -3.07 10.68 -23.29
C SER A 25 -3.67 9.28 -23.30
N ILE A 26 -4.10 8.79 -22.17
CA ILE A 26 -4.75 7.48 -22.00
C ILE A 26 -6.23 7.73 -21.80
N GLY A 27 -7.05 7.36 -22.76
CA GLY A 27 -8.49 7.60 -22.73
C GLY A 27 -9.28 6.79 -21.70
N GLY A 28 -8.60 6.07 -20.81
CA GLY A 28 -9.20 5.15 -19.86
C GLY A 28 -9.09 5.60 -18.40
N TYR A 29 -10.24 5.87 -17.77
CA TYR A 29 -10.35 6.03 -16.33
C TYR A 29 -11.14 4.87 -15.76
N ALA A 30 -10.63 4.23 -14.72
CA ALA A 30 -11.41 3.27 -13.98
C ALA A 30 -12.67 3.94 -13.40
N LEU A 31 -13.83 3.40 -13.74
CA LEU A 31 -15.12 4.00 -13.42
C LEU A 31 -15.61 3.55 -12.03
N TYR A 32 -15.02 4.07 -10.98
CA TYR A 32 -15.58 3.89 -9.62
C TYR A 32 -16.89 4.67 -9.41
N TYR A 33 -17.46 5.25 -10.47
CA TYR A 33 -18.56 6.22 -10.40
C TYR A 33 -18.22 7.42 -9.50
N ALA A 34 -16.96 7.76 -9.46
CA ALA A 34 -16.38 8.81 -8.65
C ALA A 34 -15.66 9.83 -9.52
N SER A 35 -15.50 11.04 -9.02
CA SER A 35 -14.72 12.09 -9.68
C SER A 35 -13.22 11.77 -9.67
N ARG A 36 -12.44 12.57 -10.41
CA ARG A 36 -10.97 12.43 -10.47
C ARG A 36 -10.30 12.51 -9.09
N ALA A 37 -10.81 13.37 -8.20
CA ALA A 37 -10.54 13.33 -6.76
C ALA A 37 -11.83 12.95 -6.03
N SER A 38 -11.78 11.93 -5.19
CA SER A 38 -12.99 11.32 -4.61
C SER A 38 -12.72 10.68 -3.25
N MET A 39 -13.78 10.23 -2.61
CA MET A 39 -13.73 9.50 -1.34
C MET A 39 -13.05 10.31 -0.22
N PRO A 40 -13.45 11.59 0.01
CA PRO A 40 -12.81 12.42 1.00
C PRO A 40 -13.14 11.96 2.43
N ASN A 41 -12.13 12.00 3.29
CA ASN A 41 -12.26 11.79 4.72
C ASN A 41 -11.57 12.94 5.46
N ALA A 42 -12.16 13.43 6.54
CA ALA A 42 -11.60 14.51 7.32
C ALA A 42 -11.31 14.07 8.77
N GLY A 43 -10.21 14.56 9.31
CA GLY A 43 -9.85 14.38 10.70
C GLY A 43 -9.38 15.69 11.32
N LEU A 44 -9.61 15.85 12.63
CA LEU A 44 -9.32 17.06 13.38
C LEU A 44 -8.29 16.79 14.48
N THR A 45 -7.37 17.72 14.65
CA THR A 45 -6.47 17.74 15.80
C THR A 45 -7.08 18.53 16.97
N ALA A 46 -6.56 18.31 18.16
CA ALA A 46 -6.99 19.04 19.37
C ALA A 46 -6.77 20.56 19.28
N ASN A 47 -5.84 21.02 18.45
CA ASN A 47 -5.57 22.45 18.23
C ASN A 47 -6.31 23.03 17.01
N GLY A 48 -7.23 22.26 16.42
CA GLY A 48 -8.13 22.74 15.36
C GLY A 48 -7.59 22.66 13.94
N HIS A 49 -6.45 22.01 13.71
CA HIS A 49 -6.00 21.72 12.34
C HIS A 49 -6.89 20.66 11.71
N ILE A 50 -7.18 20.82 10.43
CA ILE A 50 -8.00 19.91 9.65
C ILE A 50 -7.08 19.14 8.71
N TYR A 51 -7.16 17.83 8.74
CA TYR A 51 -6.56 16.95 7.74
C TYR A 51 -7.65 16.40 6.85
N LEU A 52 -7.38 16.35 5.54
CA LEU A 52 -8.27 15.77 4.55
C LEU A 52 -7.52 14.73 3.75
N SER A 53 -7.98 13.49 3.74
CA SER A 53 -7.52 12.48 2.81
C SER A 53 -8.51 12.28 1.68
N PHE A 54 -8.02 11.94 0.50
CA PHE A 54 -8.85 11.63 -0.66
C PHE A 54 -8.09 10.74 -1.64
N SER A 55 -8.82 10.05 -2.51
CA SER A 55 -8.26 9.28 -3.61
C SER A 55 -8.25 10.13 -4.87
N GLY A 56 -7.10 10.20 -5.56
CA GLY A 56 -6.92 10.97 -6.79
C GLY A 56 -6.08 10.23 -7.80
N TYR A 57 -6.25 10.53 -9.09
CA TYR A 57 -5.36 10.01 -10.12
C TYR A 57 -3.95 10.55 -9.93
N THR A 58 -2.95 9.77 -10.32
CA THR A 58 -1.56 10.19 -10.33
C THR A 58 -1.01 10.23 -11.74
N GLU A 59 -0.21 11.25 -12.01
CA GLU A 59 0.34 11.52 -13.34
C GLU A 59 1.28 10.43 -13.85
N THR A 60 2.01 9.78 -12.96
CA THR A 60 3.13 8.91 -13.31
C THR A 60 2.78 7.42 -13.30
N ALA A 61 1.51 7.08 -13.11
CA ALA A 61 1.10 5.72 -12.93
C ALA A 61 -0.06 5.32 -13.83
N ASP A 62 0.25 4.50 -14.80
CA ASP A 62 -0.73 3.85 -15.66
C ASP A 62 -0.30 2.41 -16.00
N ASN A 63 -1.26 1.61 -16.47
CA ASN A 63 -1.01 0.26 -16.97
C ASN A 63 -0.99 0.20 -18.51
N GLY A 64 -0.91 1.34 -19.20
CA GLY A 64 -1.00 1.46 -20.65
C GLY A 64 -2.42 1.68 -21.19
N THR A 65 -3.45 1.49 -20.36
CA THR A 65 -4.87 1.68 -20.70
C THR A 65 -5.62 2.52 -19.70
N GLN A 66 -5.24 2.49 -18.42
CA GLN A 66 -5.89 3.19 -17.33
C GLN A 66 -4.87 3.80 -16.38
N VAL A 67 -5.24 4.93 -15.78
CA VAL A 67 -4.44 5.65 -14.79
C VAL A 67 -4.75 5.14 -13.39
N PHE A 68 -3.72 4.94 -12.59
CA PHE A 68 -3.85 4.54 -11.18
C PHE A 68 -4.30 5.70 -10.29
N ARG A 69 -4.90 5.35 -9.15
CA ARG A 69 -5.23 6.28 -8.07
C ARG A 69 -4.34 6.03 -6.87
N HIS A 70 -3.98 7.14 -6.23
CA HIS A 70 -3.30 7.12 -4.93
C HIS A 70 -4.15 7.80 -3.87
N ILE A 71 -3.78 7.60 -2.61
CA ILE A 71 -4.32 8.35 -1.48
C ILE A 71 -3.44 9.58 -1.26
N TYR A 72 -4.09 10.72 -1.21
CA TYR A 72 -3.46 12.01 -0.92
C TYR A 72 -3.96 12.54 0.41
N VAL A 73 -3.10 13.29 1.09
CA VAL A 73 -3.45 14.01 2.31
C VAL A 73 -3.08 15.48 2.16
N THR A 74 -3.98 16.36 2.55
CA THR A 74 -3.73 17.80 2.68
C THR A 74 -4.09 18.28 4.08
N ARG A 75 -3.60 19.45 4.48
CA ARG A 75 -3.83 20.03 5.79
C ARG A 75 -4.24 21.51 5.68
N SER A 76 -5.18 21.91 6.55
CA SER A 76 -5.45 23.31 6.85
C SER A 76 -5.13 23.57 8.32
N THR A 77 -4.42 24.68 8.59
CA THR A 77 -4.09 25.13 9.94
C THR A 77 -4.90 26.36 10.39
N ASP A 78 -5.79 26.86 9.53
CA ASP A 78 -6.56 28.10 9.71
C ASP A 78 -8.09 27.88 9.61
N GLY A 79 -8.55 26.66 9.89
CA GLY A 79 -9.97 26.34 9.90
C GLY A 79 -10.57 26.14 8.50
N GLY A 80 -9.76 25.79 7.50
CA GLY A 80 -10.19 25.50 6.14
C GLY A 80 -10.14 26.69 5.19
N LEU A 81 -9.56 27.83 5.61
CA LEU A 81 -9.43 29.00 4.75
C LEU A 81 -8.33 28.82 3.71
N THR A 82 -7.22 28.21 4.10
CA THR A 82 -6.13 27.83 3.20
C THR A 82 -5.75 26.36 3.42
N TRP A 83 -5.20 25.74 2.38
CA TRP A 83 -4.80 24.36 2.39
C TRP A 83 -3.36 24.21 1.88
N GLU A 84 -2.61 23.33 2.49
CA GLU A 84 -1.27 22.95 2.02
C GLU A 84 -1.38 22.05 0.79
N ASP A 85 -0.32 22.00 -0.02
CA ASP A 85 -0.28 21.11 -1.18
C ASP A 85 -0.50 19.66 -0.75
N PRO A 86 -1.37 18.92 -1.41
CA PRO A 86 -1.59 17.53 -1.10
C PRO A 86 -0.34 16.68 -1.29
N VAL A 87 -0.10 15.80 -0.35
CA VAL A 87 1.02 14.86 -0.34
C VAL A 87 0.49 13.49 -0.72
N ASP A 88 1.11 12.83 -1.70
CA ASP A 88 0.87 11.44 -2.01
C ASP A 88 1.42 10.57 -0.87
N VAL A 89 0.53 9.85 -0.19
CA VAL A 89 0.90 8.99 0.96
C VAL A 89 0.94 7.50 0.60
N THR A 90 0.68 7.19 -0.66
CA THR A 90 0.77 5.83 -1.23
C THR A 90 1.59 5.82 -2.52
N PRO A 91 2.77 6.48 -2.56
CA PRO A 91 3.56 6.56 -3.76
C PRO A 91 3.95 5.17 -4.26
N HIS A 92 4.21 5.07 -5.57
CA HIS A 92 4.67 3.81 -6.14
C HIS A 92 5.89 3.26 -5.44
N ASP A 93 5.83 2.00 -5.12
CA ASP A 93 7.03 1.24 -4.83
C ASP A 93 7.71 0.86 -6.15
N ILE A 94 8.93 1.34 -6.37
CA ILE A 94 9.76 0.99 -7.54
C ILE A 94 9.95 -0.52 -7.73
N TRP A 95 9.65 -1.31 -6.71
CA TRP A 95 9.82 -2.76 -6.71
C TRP A 95 8.53 -3.54 -6.98
N ASN A 96 7.37 -2.95 -6.63
CA ASN A 96 6.07 -3.60 -6.78
C ASN A 96 5.28 -3.05 -7.97
N GLY A 97 5.82 -2.05 -8.67
CA GLY A 97 5.14 -1.40 -9.77
C GLY A 97 4.03 -0.46 -9.32
N ALA A 98 3.24 -0.01 -10.27
CA ALA A 98 2.10 0.83 -10.03
C ALA A 98 1.01 0.06 -9.25
N GLN A 99 0.37 0.73 -8.31
CA GLN A 99 -0.68 0.16 -7.47
C GLN A 99 -1.88 1.10 -7.40
N GLU A 100 -3.05 0.55 -7.56
CA GLU A 100 -4.31 1.25 -7.33
C GLU A 100 -4.58 1.31 -5.83
N CYS A 101 -4.72 2.52 -5.28
CA CYS A 101 -4.96 2.75 -3.87
C CYS A 101 -6.27 3.54 -3.70
N VAL A 102 -7.32 2.85 -3.29
CA VAL A 102 -8.69 3.39 -3.26
C VAL A 102 -9.43 3.05 -1.96
N PHE A 103 -10.62 3.62 -1.81
CA PHE A 103 -11.50 3.39 -0.66
C PHE A 103 -10.82 3.69 0.68
N GLY A 104 -9.99 4.74 0.71
CA GLY A 104 -9.33 5.20 1.93
C GLY A 104 -10.36 5.60 2.99
N SER A 105 -10.13 5.17 4.23
CA SER A 105 -10.84 5.61 5.42
C SER A 105 -9.83 6.06 6.46
N MET A 106 -9.92 7.33 6.87
CA MET A 106 -8.99 7.98 7.78
C MET A 106 -9.62 8.17 9.17
N ASN A 107 -8.79 8.18 10.22
CA ASN A 107 -9.24 8.51 11.58
C ASN A 107 -9.78 9.95 11.66
N ASP A 108 -10.88 10.13 12.37
CA ASP A 108 -11.54 11.44 12.58
C ASP A 108 -10.85 12.30 13.65
N ILE A 109 -10.13 11.68 14.57
CA ILE A 109 -9.30 12.37 15.57
C ILE A 109 -7.84 12.12 15.20
N VAL A 110 -7.14 13.19 14.83
CA VAL A 110 -5.71 13.16 14.48
C VAL A 110 -4.91 13.62 15.69
N ASP A 111 -4.06 12.74 16.21
CA ASP A 111 -3.07 13.03 17.24
C ASP A 111 -1.72 13.43 16.60
N ASP A 112 -0.65 12.75 16.91
CA ASP A 112 0.63 12.84 16.22
C ASP A 112 0.67 12.02 14.92
N LYS A 113 -0.40 11.26 14.64
CA LYS A 113 -0.47 10.34 13.50
C LYS A 113 -1.79 10.42 12.74
N ILE A 114 -1.67 10.30 11.43
CA ILE A 114 -2.77 9.99 10.52
C ILE A 114 -2.78 8.48 10.32
N ARG A 115 -3.96 7.86 10.45
CA ARG A 115 -4.16 6.44 10.26
C ARG A 115 -5.19 6.22 9.17
N ILE A 116 -4.81 5.47 8.13
CA ILE A 116 -5.66 5.22 6.97
C ILE A 116 -5.74 3.72 6.74
N ILE A 117 -6.96 3.21 6.53
CA ILE A 117 -7.19 1.88 5.98
C ILE A 117 -7.64 2.07 4.55
N TYR A 118 -7.03 1.36 3.60
CA TYR A 118 -7.38 1.45 2.19
C TYR A 118 -7.26 0.11 1.48
N GLN A 119 -7.91 0.01 0.32
CA GLN A 119 -7.76 -1.11 -0.59
C GLN A 119 -6.61 -0.85 -1.54
N ARG A 120 -5.78 -1.86 -1.73
CA ARG A 120 -4.68 -1.85 -2.67
C ARG A 120 -4.85 -2.97 -3.69
N ASP A 121 -4.66 -2.63 -4.96
CA ASP A 121 -4.78 -3.52 -6.11
C ASP A 121 -3.62 -3.29 -7.09
N PHE A 122 -3.43 -4.21 -8.04
CA PHE A 122 -2.43 -4.09 -9.10
C PHE A 122 -3.03 -3.60 -10.43
N GLU A 123 -4.36 -3.49 -10.50
CA GLU A 123 -5.07 -2.96 -11.67
C GLU A 123 -6.15 -1.96 -11.23
N PRO A 124 -6.33 -0.86 -11.98
CA PRO A 124 -7.41 0.09 -11.72
C PRO A 124 -8.75 -0.50 -12.12
N GLY A 125 -9.79 -0.29 -11.30
CA GLY A 125 -11.15 -0.64 -11.67
C GLY A 125 -11.91 -1.48 -10.65
N LEU A 126 -13.09 -1.96 -11.08
CA LEU A 126 -13.98 -2.80 -10.28
C LEU A 126 -14.35 -4.05 -11.07
N ALA A 127 -13.95 -5.21 -10.61
CA ALA A 127 -14.31 -6.51 -11.18
C ALA A 127 -15.82 -6.80 -11.18
N VAL A 128 -16.59 -6.15 -10.30
CA VAL A 128 -18.02 -6.43 -10.11
C VAL A 128 -18.96 -5.74 -11.10
N ARG A 129 -18.47 -4.87 -11.97
CA ARG A 129 -19.31 -4.07 -12.89
C ARG A 129 -18.94 -4.21 -14.37
N GLY A 130 -18.43 -5.37 -14.71
CA GLY A 130 -18.28 -5.77 -16.11
C GLY A 130 -17.07 -5.19 -16.75
N ASP A 131 -15.95 -5.39 -16.11
CA ASP A 131 -14.84 -5.67 -16.90
C ASP A 131 -13.72 -4.69 -16.97
N GLU A 132 -13.66 -3.77 -16.01
CA GLU A 132 -12.52 -2.84 -15.91
C GLU A 132 -11.31 -3.51 -15.28
N ASP A 133 -11.56 -4.54 -14.45
CA ASP A 133 -10.55 -5.27 -13.72
C ASP A 133 -10.91 -6.75 -13.65
N LEU A 134 -9.92 -7.62 -13.66
CA LEU A 134 -10.11 -9.05 -13.45
C LEU A 134 -10.34 -9.36 -11.97
N VAL A 135 -11.18 -10.35 -11.68
CA VAL A 135 -11.36 -10.81 -10.30
C VAL A 135 -10.03 -11.29 -9.73
N ASN A 136 -9.48 -10.52 -8.82
CA ASN A 136 -8.19 -10.77 -8.19
C ASN A 136 -8.27 -10.61 -6.66
N ASN A 137 -7.18 -10.88 -5.94
CA ASN A 137 -7.09 -10.65 -4.51
C ASN A 137 -6.61 -9.22 -4.26
N ASN A 138 -7.46 -8.44 -3.61
CA ASN A 138 -7.11 -7.09 -3.16
C ASN A 138 -6.57 -7.14 -1.74
N ASP A 139 -5.58 -6.33 -1.45
CA ASP A 139 -5.05 -6.15 -0.11
C ASP A 139 -5.84 -5.06 0.63
N ILE A 140 -6.13 -5.29 1.90
CA ILE A 140 -6.53 -4.22 2.81
C ILE A 140 -5.30 -3.80 3.59
N VAL A 141 -4.90 -2.57 3.41
CA VAL A 141 -3.67 -2.01 3.96
C VAL A 141 -4.00 -1.02 5.08
N TYR A 142 -3.28 -1.13 6.19
CA TYR A 142 -3.25 -0.12 7.24
C TYR A 142 -1.99 0.71 7.09
N LEU A 143 -2.16 2.02 7.00
CA LEU A 143 -1.10 3.01 6.87
C LEU A 143 -1.12 3.93 8.09
N GLU A 144 0.03 4.14 8.70
CA GLU A 144 0.23 5.10 9.78
C GLU A 144 1.32 6.10 9.38
N ILE A 145 1.02 7.40 9.48
CA ILE A 145 1.88 8.49 9.01
C ILE A 145 2.04 9.48 10.15
N ASP A 146 3.29 9.83 10.49
CA ASP A 146 3.57 10.91 11.43
C ASP A 146 3.17 12.27 10.83
N THR A 147 2.42 13.07 11.57
CA THR A 147 2.03 14.42 11.14
C THR A 147 3.21 15.38 11.12
N ALA A 148 4.24 15.10 11.94
CA ALA A 148 5.47 15.87 11.98
C ALA A 148 6.28 15.67 10.70
N GLY A 149 6.50 16.75 9.96
CA GLY A 149 7.29 16.73 8.75
C GLY A 149 6.54 16.40 7.46
N LEU A 150 5.28 15.94 7.52
CA LEU A 150 4.50 15.58 6.32
C LEU A 150 4.38 16.74 5.32
N PHE A 151 4.30 17.98 5.79
CA PHE A 151 4.18 19.19 4.98
C PHE A 151 5.42 20.10 5.03
N SER A 152 6.58 19.57 5.38
CA SER A 152 7.81 20.37 5.55
C SER A 152 8.59 20.65 4.25
N GLY A 153 8.02 20.38 3.08
CA GLY A 153 8.64 20.65 1.78
C GLY A 153 9.84 19.76 1.42
N GLY A 154 10.03 18.67 2.16
CA GLY A 154 10.89 17.56 1.75
C GLY A 154 10.07 16.54 0.92
N PRO A 155 10.72 15.57 0.28
CA PRO A 155 9.99 14.40 -0.19
C PRO A 155 9.13 13.90 0.97
N PRO A 156 7.89 13.41 0.72
CA PRO A 156 7.03 12.91 1.79
C PRO A 156 7.90 12.06 2.70
N PRO A 157 7.83 12.25 4.02
CA PRO A 157 8.59 11.41 4.90
C PRO A 157 8.27 10.00 4.47
N ASN A 158 9.24 9.28 3.91
CA ASN A 158 9.18 7.85 3.66
C ASN A 158 9.16 7.10 5.00
N ASN A 159 8.51 7.68 5.96
CA ASN A 159 7.87 7.11 7.10
C ASN A 159 6.42 6.73 6.71
N LEU A 160 6.29 6.04 5.61
CA LEU A 160 5.74 4.73 5.83
C LEU A 160 6.44 4.27 7.10
N ALA A 161 5.76 4.09 8.20
CA ALA A 161 6.06 2.94 8.98
C ALA A 161 5.80 1.78 8.00
N GLU A 162 6.63 1.68 6.97
CA GLU A 162 7.17 0.42 6.67
C GLU A 162 7.52 -0.04 8.07
N ILE A 163 6.73 -0.90 8.63
CA ILE A 163 7.31 -2.06 9.27
C ILE A 163 8.47 -2.28 8.36
N ASN A 164 9.67 -1.83 8.79
CA ASN A 164 10.89 -1.81 8.01
C ASN A 164 10.99 -3.15 7.31
N ASN A 165 10.32 -3.27 6.15
CA ASN A 165 10.43 -4.39 5.26
C ASN A 165 11.74 -4.22 4.50
N SER A 166 12.82 -3.99 5.26
CA SER A 166 14.15 -4.46 4.88
C SER A 166 14.13 -5.97 4.57
N ILE A 167 12.96 -6.61 4.78
CA ILE A 167 12.70 -8.01 4.57
C ILE A 167 11.73 -8.16 3.39
N LYS A 168 12.29 -8.31 2.18
CA LYS A 168 11.48 -8.77 1.06
C LYS A 168 11.20 -10.25 1.26
N PHE A 169 9.92 -10.61 1.28
CA PHE A 169 9.46 -11.96 1.47
C PHE A 169 8.69 -12.42 0.23
N ASN A 170 9.27 -13.34 -0.55
CA ASN A 170 8.59 -14.02 -1.64
C ASN A 170 8.33 -15.48 -1.28
N LEU A 171 7.26 -16.03 -1.84
CA LEU A 171 6.81 -17.40 -1.58
C LEU A 171 6.37 -18.05 -2.89
N TYR A 172 7.08 -19.10 -3.31
CA TYR A 172 6.80 -19.80 -4.55
C TYR A 172 7.21 -21.29 -4.50
N PRO A 173 6.54 -22.14 -5.30
CA PRO A 173 5.26 -21.90 -5.93
C PRO A 173 4.14 -21.77 -4.89
N ASN A 174 3.14 -20.94 -5.18
CA ASN A 174 1.95 -20.80 -4.38
C ASN A 174 0.75 -20.59 -5.33
N PRO A 175 -0.17 -21.55 -5.47
CA PRO A 175 -0.31 -22.82 -4.70
C PRO A 175 0.81 -23.84 -4.90
N THR A 176 0.95 -24.74 -3.91
CA THR A 176 1.94 -25.84 -3.94
C THR A 176 1.33 -27.18 -3.49
N LYS A 177 1.99 -28.30 -3.83
CA LYS A 177 1.63 -29.65 -3.37
C LYS A 177 2.69 -30.29 -2.49
N GLU A 178 3.97 -29.98 -2.74
CA GLU A 178 5.08 -30.69 -2.13
C GLU A 178 6.05 -29.80 -1.36
N THR A 179 6.44 -28.70 -1.98
CA THR A 179 7.49 -27.82 -1.46
C THR A 179 7.17 -26.38 -1.80
N ALA A 180 7.26 -25.49 -0.82
CA ALA A 180 7.25 -24.06 -1.00
C ALA A 180 8.63 -23.49 -0.68
N THR A 181 9.10 -22.55 -1.50
CA THR A 181 10.34 -21.81 -1.27
C THR A 181 9.99 -20.44 -0.69
N ILE A 182 10.55 -20.15 0.46
CA ILE A 182 10.56 -18.81 1.06
C ILE A 182 11.85 -18.14 0.60
N GLU A 183 11.71 -16.97 -0.01
CA GLU A 183 12.81 -16.08 -0.35
C GLU A 183 12.72 -14.84 0.53
N LEU A 184 13.75 -14.59 1.31
CA LEU A 184 13.87 -13.45 2.22
C LEU A 184 15.08 -12.62 1.82
N TYR A 185 14.90 -11.34 1.64
CA TYR A 185 16.01 -10.40 1.53
C TYR A 185 16.25 -9.76 2.89
N SER A 186 17.50 -9.72 3.33
CA SER A 186 17.92 -9.01 4.53
C SER A 186 19.02 -8.00 4.19
N SER A 187 18.92 -6.81 4.76
CA SER A 187 19.96 -5.78 4.63
C SER A 187 21.19 -6.04 5.51
N GLU A 188 21.04 -6.90 6.50
CA GLU A 188 22.07 -7.23 7.47
C GLU A 188 22.01 -8.69 7.92
N ASN A 189 23.04 -9.15 8.62
CA ASN A 189 23.04 -10.50 9.20
C ASN A 189 22.18 -10.51 10.45
N THR A 190 21.10 -11.29 10.44
CA THR A 190 20.15 -11.38 11.57
C THR A 190 19.51 -12.77 11.64
N ASN A 191 18.59 -12.99 12.58
CA ASN A 191 17.86 -14.23 12.74
C ASN A 191 16.39 -14.05 12.42
N ALA A 192 15.82 -15.03 11.72
CA ALA A 192 14.40 -15.10 11.44
C ALA A 192 13.77 -16.31 12.13
N GLU A 193 12.58 -16.14 12.70
CA GLU A 193 11.71 -17.24 13.11
C GLU A 193 10.58 -17.37 12.09
N ILE A 194 10.45 -18.56 11.49
CA ILE A 194 9.39 -18.89 10.53
C ILE A 194 8.38 -19.78 11.22
N LYS A 195 7.10 -19.37 11.23
CA LYS A 195 5.97 -20.15 11.71
C LYS A 195 4.97 -20.34 10.57
N ILE A 196 4.43 -21.53 10.41
CA ILE A 196 3.27 -21.76 9.56
C ILE A 196 2.10 -22.11 10.45
N VAL A 197 1.01 -21.39 10.28
CA VAL A 197 -0.23 -21.60 11.03
C VAL A 197 -1.36 -21.97 10.08
N ASN A 198 -2.28 -22.81 10.55
CA ASN A 198 -3.52 -23.09 9.84
C ASN A 198 -4.56 -21.98 10.10
N ILE A 199 -5.74 -22.08 9.48
CA ILE A 199 -6.84 -21.12 9.65
C ILE A 199 -7.38 -21.02 11.08
N LEU A 200 -7.09 -21.97 11.94
CA LEU A 200 -7.47 -21.97 13.37
C LEU A 200 -6.40 -21.32 14.25
N GLY A 201 -5.27 -20.88 13.65
CA GLY A 201 -4.13 -20.31 14.38
C GLY A 201 -3.18 -21.35 14.99
N GLU A 202 -3.39 -22.64 14.72
CA GLU A 202 -2.49 -23.70 15.23
C GLU A 202 -1.17 -23.69 14.45
N ILE A 203 -0.05 -23.71 15.16
CA ILE A 203 1.28 -23.78 14.55
C ILE A 203 1.53 -25.21 14.06
N VAL A 204 1.63 -25.38 12.75
CA VAL A 204 1.91 -26.65 12.08
C VAL A 204 3.39 -26.83 11.71
N TYR A 205 4.14 -25.74 11.68
CA TYR A 205 5.58 -25.74 11.42
C TYR A 205 6.27 -24.57 12.10
N ARG A 206 7.50 -24.80 12.57
CA ARG A 206 8.37 -23.76 13.14
C ARG A 206 9.82 -24.04 12.75
N SER A 207 10.56 -23.00 12.38
CA SER A 207 11.99 -23.08 12.08
C SER A 207 12.66 -21.74 12.34
N ASN A 208 13.89 -21.78 12.80
CA ASN A 208 14.77 -20.61 12.85
C ASN A 208 15.70 -20.64 11.62
N LEU A 209 16.01 -19.47 11.11
CA LEU A 209 16.86 -19.26 9.96
C LEU A 209 17.82 -18.11 10.26
N ASN A 210 19.12 -18.36 10.12
CA ASN A 210 20.11 -17.29 10.14
C ASN A 210 20.12 -16.64 8.76
N LEU A 211 19.84 -15.37 8.71
CA LEU A 211 19.85 -14.57 7.49
C LEU A 211 21.22 -13.92 7.31
N ASN A 212 21.75 -14.04 6.10
CA ASN A 212 22.89 -13.25 5.65
C ASN A 212 22.39 -12.03 4.87
N THR A 213 23.22 -11.01 4.79
CA THR A 213 22.96 -9.86 3.89
C THR A 213 22.69 -10.34 2.47
N GLY A 214 21.59 -9.89 1.85
CA GLY A 214 21.15 -10.28 0.54
C GLY A 214 20.01 -11.31 0.56
N ILE A 215 19.91 -12.11 -0.49
CA ILE A 215 18.83 -13.09 -0.69
C ILE A 215 19.13 -14.37 0.08
N ASN A 216 18.16 -14.80 0.89
CA ASN A 216 18.18 -16.06 1.64
C ASN A 216 17.00 -16.93 1.19
N LEU A 217 17.28 -18.21 0.88
CA LEU A 217 16.27 -19.16 0.41
C LEU A 217 16.04 -20.26 1.46
N LYS A 218 14.78 -20.54 1.75
CA LYS A 218 14.38 -21.64 2.62
C LYS A 218 13.31 -22.49 1.97
N ASN A 219 13.62 -23.74 1.69
CA ASN A 219 12.64 -24.71 1.19
C ASN A 219 11.91 -25.37 2.36
N ILE A 220 10.60 -25.44 2.26
CA ILE A 220 9.72 -26.06 3.24
C ILE A 220 8.94 -27.17 2.56
N SER A 221 9.07 -28.39 3.05
CA SER A 221 8.23 -29.51 2.60
C SER A 221 6.85 -29.41 3.25
N VAL A 222 5.82 -29.39 2.40
CA VAL A 222 4.40 -29.34 2.83
C VAL A 222 3.66 -30.66 2.53
N LYS A 223 4.39 -31.72 2.18
CA LYS A 223 3.81 -33.05 1.82
C LYS A 223 2.90 -33.64 2.88
N ASN A 224 3.18 -33.33 4.15
CA ASN A 224 2.41 -33.84 5.29
C ASN A 224 1.30 -32.88 5.76
N PHE A 225 1.11 -31.76 5.07
CA PHE A 225 0.05 -30.81 5.38
C PHE A 225 -1.22 -31.19 4.64
N LYS A 226 -2.37 -30.99 5.25
CA LYS A 226 -3.64 -31.15 4.57
C LYS A 226 -3.82 -30.04 3.53
N SER A 227 -4.55 -30.34 2.44
CA SER A 227 -4.95 -29.30 1.49
C SER A 227 -5.74 -28.21 2.21
N GLY A 228 -5.42 -26.95 1.90
CA GLY A 228 -6.07 -25.82 2.56
C GLY A 228 -5.21 -24.55 2.56
N ILE A 229 -5.70 -23.56 3.30
CA ILE A 229 -5.05 -22.26 3.46
C ILE A 229 -4.24 -22.25 4.76
N TYR A 230 -3.03 -21.75 4.67
CA TYR A 230 -2.10 -21.55 5.78
C TYR A 230 -1.54 -20.14 5.70
N PHE A 231 -0.98 -19.65 6.81
CA PHE A 231 -0.25 -18.40 6.86
C PHE A 231 1.18 -18.66 7.33
N ILE A 232 2.14 -18.16 6.57
CA ILE A 232 3.54 -18.17 6.94
C ILE A 232 3.85 -16.84 7.61
N ASN A 233 4.13 -16.87 8.90
CA ASN A 233 4.55 -15.73 9.70
C ASN A 233 6.06 -15.80 9.89
N THR A 234 6.78 -14.81 9.41
CA THR A 234 8.22 -14.68 9.59
C THR A 234 8.50 -13.50 10.51
N VAL A 235 9.13 -13.76 11.64
CA VAL A 235 9.54 -12.74 12.60
C VAL A 235 11.03 -12.51 12.44
N ILE A 236 11.44 -11.28 12.20
CA ILE A 236 12.83 -10.86 12.08
C ILE A 236 13.00 -9.62 12.95
N ASP A 237 13.88 -9.71 13.94
CA ASP A 237 14.00 -8.76 15.03
C ASP A 237 12.63 -8.56 15.73
N GLN A 238 12.00 -7.40 15.61
CA GLN A 238 10.68 -7.14 16.17
C GLN A 238 9.58 -7.04 15.11
N ASN A 239 9.93 -7.28 13.84
CA ASN A 239 9.02 -7.15 12.71
C ASN A 239 8.44 -8.51 12.31
N THR A 240 7.15 -8.57 12.01
CA THR A 240 6.46 -9.78 11.54
C THR A 240 5.96 -9.55 10.12
N VAL A 241 6.33 -10.42 9.21
CA VAL A 241 5.81 -10.46 7.84
C VAL A 241 4.99 -11.73 7.65
N SER A 242 3.79 -11.60 7.08
CA SER A 242 2.89 -12.72 6.84
C SER A 242 2.61 -12.90 5.34
N LYS A 243 2.58 -14.15 4.89
CA LYS A 243 2.15 -14.53 3.54
C LYS A 243 1.18 -15.71 3.59
N LYS A 244 0.14 -15.64 2.76
CA LYS A 244 -0.79 -16.75 2.56
C LYS A 244 -0.10 -17.87 1.75
N LEU A 245 -0.22 -19.11 2.21
CA LEU A 245 0.21 -20.33 1.51
C LEU A 245 -1.01 -21.17 1.21
N ILE A 246 -1.17 -21.58 -0.04
CA ILE A 246 -2.24 -22.47 -0.49
C ILE A 246 -1.62 -23.83 -0.81
N ILE A 247 -2.17 -24.89 -0.21
CA ILE A 247 -1.74 -26.28 -0.41
C ILE A 247 -2.88 -27.04 -1.09
N ASN A 248 -2.59 -27.61 -2.28
CA ASN A 248 -3.53 -28.38 -3.11
C ASN A 248 -3.45 -29.87 -2.84
#